data_69b6c398cf6aed4173224ccc42ddbc6e
#
_entry.id   69b6c398cf6aed4173224ccc42ddbc6e
#
_cell.length_a   1.000
_cell.length_b   1.000
_cell.length_c   1.000
_cell.angle_alpha   90.00
_cell.angle_beta   90.00
_cell.angle_gamma   90.00
#
_symmetry.space_group_name_H-M   'P 1'
#
loop_
_entity.id
_entity.type
_entity.pdbx_description
1 polymer ?
#
loop_
_entity_poly.entity_id
_entity_poly.type
_entity_poly.pdbx_seq_one_letter_code
_entity_poly.pdbx_strand_id
1 'polypeptide(L)'
;MKSEFESNYYILLDENPLKTPSGSIVEVSSLYLAEAISEEWLIRTDQATLSSMPLTQLAVTAIDLIKPDINFYANKIAAYGNTDLVCYRASSPDSLVSQQLAVWQPLIDWLSENFSLPLSATTSLSPVSQPLDTLKGLHNIVMKYSVFELAGLGSATMASGSLVIALALCTGHIDVKTAYEASFLDEIWQNEKWGYDEEIETRQKNVHKDLEVASLFIDLYQKS
;
A
#
# COMPACT_ATOMS: atom_id res chain seq x y z
N MET A 1 25.85 -24.70 8.85
CA MET A 1 24.91 -23.81 9.53
C MET A 1 25.54 -22.42 9.58
N LYS A 2 25.26 -21.53 8.67
CA LYS A 2 25.61 -20.11 8.78
C LYS A 2 24.58 -19.47 9.67
N SER A 3 24.97 -18.96 10.84
CA SER A 3 24.15 -18.04 11.60
C SER A 3 24.19 -16.70 10.83
N GLU A 4 23.13 -16.39 10.07
CA GLU A 4 22.89 -15.05 9.60
C GLU A 4 22.59 -14.22 10.86
N PHE A 5 23.53 -13.40 11.27
CA PHE A 5 23.25 -12.30 12.18
C PHE A 5 22.43 -11.31 11.36
N GLU A 6 21.13 -11.23 11.59
CA GLU A 6 20.33 -10.11 11.13
C GLU A 6 20.94 -8.86 11.75
N SER A 7 21.59 -8.04 10.93
CA SER A 7 22.15 -6.76 11.37
C SER A 7 20.98 -5.79 11.51
N ASN A 8 20.61 -5.42 12.74
CA ASN A 8 19.62 -4.40 12.98
C ASN A 8 20.29 -3.02 13.04
N TYR A 9 19.68 -2.03 12.42
CA TYR A 9 20.15 -0.66 12.31
C TYR A 9 19.28 0.25 13.18
N TYR A 10 19.92 1.12 13.95
CA TYR A 10 19.29 2.10 14.82
C TYR A 10 19.53 3.49 14.26
N ILE A 11 18.49 4.30 14.18
CA ILE A 11 18.61 5.69 13.82
C ILE A 11 18.99 6.47 15.08
N LEU A 12 20.07 7.25 15.03
CA LEU A 12 20.53 8.05 16.16
C LEU A 12 20.26 9.53 15.89
N LEU A 13 19.67 10.21 16.88
CA LEU A 13 19.51 11.65 16.91
C LEU A 13 20.35 12.20 18.08
N ASP A 14 21.40 12.97 17.78
CA ASP A 14 22.33 13.50 18.79
C ASP A 14 22.81 12.40 19.77
N GLU A 15 23.31 11.29 19.20
CA GLU A 15 23.80 10.08 19.92
C GLU A 15 22.70 9.28 20.66
N ASN A 16 21.44 9.69 20.62
CA ASN A 16 20.35 8.97 21.25
C ASN A 16 19.52 8.20 20.20
N PRO A 17 19.13 6.94 20.48
CA PRO A 17 18.29 6.19 19.58
C PRO A 17 16.94 6.89 19.38
N LEU A 18 16.53 7.00 18.11
CA LEU A 18 15.20 7.49 17.73
C LEU A 18 14.14 6.60 18.34
N LYS A 19 13.14 7.22 18.98
CA LYS A 19 12.01 6.52 19.60
C LYS A 19 10.70 6.85 18.90
N THR A 20 9.83 5.87 18.88
CA THR A 20 8.43 6.04 18.47
C THR A 20 7.66 6.80 19.55
N PRO A 21 6.44 7.29 19.27
CA PRO A 21 5.56 7.88 20.26
C PRO A 21 5.23 6.96 21.44
N SER A 22 5.21 5.63 21.26
CA SER A 22 5.04 4.67 22.35
C SER A 22 6.31 4.45 23.19
N GLY A 23 7.44 5.04 22.79
CA GLY A 23 8.74 4.92 23.47
C GLY A 23 9.59 3.75 23.01
N SER A 24 9.16 2.98 22.01
CA SER A 24 9.95 1.91 21.38
C SER A 24 11.08 2.49 20.55
N ILE A 25 12.22 1.79 20.48
CA ILE A 25 13.33 2.21 19.61
C ILE A 25 12.95 1.93 18.16
N VAL A 26 13.26 2.88 17.25
CA VAL A 26 13.15 2.67 15.81
C VAL A 26 14.34 1.85 15.35
N GLU A 27 14.07 0.57 15.12
CA GLU A 27 15.03 -0.46 14.72
C GLU A 27 14.54 -1.11 13.43
N VAL A 28 15.38 -1.18 12.42
CA VAL A 28 15.06 -1.74 11.09
C VAL A 28 16.17 -2.71 10.65
N SER A 29 15.80 -3.75 9.91
CA SER A 29 16.76 -4.75 9.42
C SER A 29 17.45 -4.34 8.10
N SER A 30 16.96 -3.33 7.40
CA SER A 30 17.54 -2.81 6.16
C SER A 30 18.35 -1.55 6.40
N LEU A 31 19.60 -1.54 5.96
CA LEU A 31 20.46 -0.34 5.96
C LEU A 31 19.87 0.77 5.10
N TYR A 32 19.36 0.43 3.91
CA TYR A 32 18.81 1.41 2.98
C TYR A 32 17.59 2.14 3.56
N LEU A 33 16.74 1.41 4.28
CA LEU A 33 15.60 2.03 4.97
C LEU A 33 16.06 2.88 6.16
N ALA A 34 17.06 2.43 6.93
CA ALA A 34 17.62 3.20 8.03
C ALA A 34 18.24 4.52 7.57
N GLU A 35 19.00 4.49 6.46
CA GLU A 35 19.59 5.68 5.84
C GLU A 35 18.51 6.66 5.36
N ALA A 36 17.50 6.17 4.65
CA ALA A 36 16.40 7.01 4.16
C ALA A 36 15.58 7.66 5.29
N ILE A 37 15.32 6.91 6.38
CA ILE A 37 14.70 7.49 7.58
C ILE A 37 15.62 8.55 8.20
N SER A 38 16.94 8.29 8.27
CA SER A 38 17.91 9.26 8.81
C SER A 38 17.93 10.54 7.98
N GLU A 39 17.82 10.45 6.67
CA GLU A 39 17.74 11.61 5.76
C GLU A 39 16.49 12.45 6.03
N GLU A 40 15.32 11.84 6.26
CA GLU A 40 14.11 12.58 6.65
C GLU A 40 14.34 13.44 7.91
N TRP A 41 15.09 12.91 8.87
CA TRP A 41 15.40 13.61 10.12
C TRP A 41 16.46 14.71 9.95
N LEU A 42 17.39 14.54 9.01
CA LEU A 42 18.41 15.55 8.73
C LEU A 42 17.85 16.80 8.02
N ILE A 43 16.88 16.60 7.13
CA ILE A 43 16.27 17.71 6.35
C ILE A 43 15.06 18.34 7.04
N ARG A 44 14.65 17.82 8.18
CA ARG A 44 13.48 18.33 8.93
C ARG A 44 13.68 19.78 9.37
N THR A 45 12.58 20.52 9.38
CA THR A 45 12.51 21.85 10.00
C THR A 45 12.06 21.74 11.45
N ASP A 46 12.21 22.80 12.24
CA ASP A 46 11.76 22.84 13.64
C ASP A 46 10.25 22.63 13.82
N GLN A 47 9.47 22.81 12.73
CA GLN A 47 8.01 22.58 12.70
C GLN A 47 7.63 21.21 12.08
N ALA A 48 8.61 20.36 11.79
CA ALA A 48 8.34 19.07 11.17
C ALA A 48 7.48 18.18 12.09
N THR A 49 6.49 17.57 11.50
CA THR A 49 5.62 16.57 12.14
C THR A 49 5.86 15.20 11.51
N LEU A 50 5.40 14.13 12.13
CA LEU A 50 5.49 12.79 11.53
C LEU A 50 4.86 12.73 10.13
N SER A 51 3.83 13.53 9.86
CA SER A 51 3.20 13.61 8.53
C SER A 51 4.11 14.20 7.44
N SER A 52 5.17 14.93 7.82
CA SER A 52 6.19 15.41 6.88
C SER A 52 7.37 14.45 6.73
N MET A 53 7.38 13.34 7.45
CA MET A 53 8.40 12.29 7.46
C MET A 53 7.75 10.92 7.19
N PRO A 54 7.30 10.66 5.95
CA PRO A 54 6.43 9.54 5.65
C PRO A 54 7.08 8.16 5.84
N LEU A 55 8.37 7.99 5.59
CA LEU A 55 9.07 6.72 5.86
C LEU A 55 9.16 6.45 7.36
N THR A 56 9.49 7.48 8.15
CA THR A 56 9.44 7.42 9.61
C THR A 56 8.04 7.06 10.10
N GLN A 57 6.99 7.65 9.53
CA GLN A 57 5.61 7.37 9.89
C GLN A 57 5.23 5.91 9.65
N LEU A 58 5.64 5.32 8.51
CA LEU A 58 5.42 3.90 8.23
C LEU A 58 6.21 3.00 9.18
N ALA A 59 7.46 3.35 9.52
CA ALA A 59 8.26 2.61 10.49
C ALA A 59 7.62 2.65 11.89
N VAL A 60 7.13 3.81 12.33
CA VAL A 60 6.37 3.96 13.59
C VAL A 60 5.09 3.12 13.56
N THR A 61 4.36 3.13 12.45
CA THR A 61 3.16 2.29 12.28
C THR A 61 3.49 0.80 12.39
N ALA A 62 4.58 0.37 11.76
CA ALA A 62 5.06 -1.01 11.85
C ALA A 62 5.36 -1.41 13.30
N ILE A 63 6.09 -0.56 14.04
CA ILE A 63 6.58 -0.88 15.39
C ILE A 63 5.46 -0.76 16.43
N ASP A 64 4.71 0.35 16.42
CA ASP A 64 3.77 0.67 17.49
C ASP A 64 2.39 0.05 17.28
N LEU A 65 1.98 -0.13 16.03
CA LEU A 65 0.62 -0.61 15.72
C LEU A 65 0.60 -2.05 15.22
N ILE A 66 1.44 -2.40 14.23
CA ILE A 66 1.36 -3.71 13.57
C ILE A 66 2.05 -4.79 14.39
N LYS A 67 3.27 -4.51 14.88
CA LYS A 67 4.07 -5.48 15.64
C LYS A 67 3.34 -6.07 16.86
N PRO A 68 2.56 -5.30 17.64
CA PRO A 68 1.82 -5.84 18.80
C PRO A 68 0.70 -6.80 18.42
N ASP A 69 0.07 -6.63 17.25
CA ASP A 69 -1.01 -7.51 16.76
C ASP A 69 -1.02 -7.62 15.24
N ILE A 70 -0.04 -8.34 14.71
CA ILE A 70 0.14 -8.58 13.27
C ILE A 70 -1.10 -9.23 12.64
N ASN A 71 -1.75 -10.15 13.38
CA ASN A 71 -2.93 -10.86 12.87
C ASN A 71 -4.11 -9.90 12.65
N PHE A 72 -4.35 -8.98 13.57
CA PHE A 72 -5.40 -7.98 13.43
C PHE A 72 -5.18 -7.12 12.18
N TYR A 73 -3.95 -6.63 11.96
CA TYR A 73 -3.64 -5.79 10.81
C TYR A 73 -3.66 -6.56 9.49
N ALA A 74 -3.12 -7.77 9.46
CA ALA A 74 -3.19 -8.62 8.28
C ALA A 74 -4.64 -8.95 7.89
N ASN A 75 -5.51 -9.27 8.86
CA ASN A 75 -6.93 -9.47 8.63
C ASN A 75 -7.61 -8.21 8.06
N LYS A 76 -7.26 -7.03 8.60
CA LYS A 76 -7.80 -5.75 8.14
C LYS A 76 -7.43 -5.46 6.68
N ILE A 77 -6.17 -5.70 6.31
CA ILE A 77 -5.69 -5.54 4.93
C ILE A 77 -6.35 -6.56 4.01
N ALA A 78 -6.35 -7.84 4.39
CA ALA A 78 -6.96 -8.91 3.59
C ALA A 78 -8.46 -8.72 3.37
N ALA A 79 -9.17 -8.05 4.30
CA ALA A 79 -10.61 -7.78 4.20
C ALA A 79 -10.98 -6.91 2.99
N TYR A 80 -10.04 -6.12 2.44
CA TYR A 80 -10.26 -5.38 1.19
C TYR A 80 -10.61 -6.30 0.02
N GLY A 81 -10.11 -7.54 0.01
CA GLY A 81 -10.47 -8.53 -1.01
C GLY A 81 -11.96 -8.88 -1.07
N ASN A 82 -12.74 -8.60 -0.02
CA ASN A 82 -14.19 -8.84 -0.05
C ASN A 82 -14.93 -7.84 -0.95
N THR A 83 -14.44 -6.60 -1.01
CA THR A 83 -15.07 -5.48 -1.73
C THR A 83 -14.01 -4.65 -2.47
N ASP A 84 -13.08 -5.34 -3.13
CA ASP A 84 -11.97 -4.70 -3.82
C ASP A 84 -12.47 -3.78 -4.95
N LEU A 85 -11.90 -2.59 -5.05
CA LEU A 85 -12.25 -1.56 -6.04
C LEU A 85 -12.35 -2.13 -7.45
N VAL A 86 -11.38 -2.92 -7.89
CA VAL A 86 -11.30 -3.44 -9.27
C VAL A 86 -12.43 -4.42 -9.63
N CYS A 87 -13.22 -4.85 -8.64
CA CYS A 87 -14.35 -5.76 -8.81
C CYS A 87 -15.68 -5.04 -9.09
N TYR A 88 -15.77 -3.73 -8.85
CA TYR A 88 -17.02 -2.96 -9.01
C TYR A 88 -16.94 -2.07 -10.24
N ARG A 89 -17.68 -2.42 -11.28
CA ARG A 89 -17.57 -1.80 -12.59
C ARG A 89 -18.86 -1.07 -13.00
N ALA A 90 -18.69 0.00 -13.76
CA ALA A 90 -19.79 0.70 -14.38
C ALA A 90 -20.50 -0.20 -15.42
N SER A 91 -21.82 -0.02 -15.55
CA SER A 91 -22.61 -0.62 -16.63
C SER A 91 -22.79 0.34 -17.83
N SER A 92 -22.46 1.60 -17.62
CA SER A 92 -22.52 2.69 -18.60
C SER A 92 -21.75 3.92 -18.09
N PRO A 93 -21.30 4.83 -18.97
CA PRO A 93 -21.32 4.74 -20.42
C PRO A 93 -20.23 3.82 -20.97
N ASP A 94 -20.35 3.39 -22.22
CA ASP A 94 -19.44 2.43 -22.86
C ASP A 94 -17.95 2.85 -22.80
N SER A 95 -17.69 4.16 -22.84
CA SER A 95 -16.32 4.69 -22.72
C SER A 95 -15.69 4.40 -21.35
N LEU A 96 -16.44 4.54 -20.27
CA LEU A 96 -15.97 4.21 -18.91
C LEU A 96 -15.82 2.68 -18.75
N VAL A 97 -16.82 1.92 -19.21
CA VAL A 97 -16.78 0.44 -19.17
C VAL A 97 -15.55 -0.09 -19.88
N SER A 98 -15.23 0.47 -21.07
CA SER A 98 -14.05 0.07 -21.84
C SER A 98 -12.75 0.41 -21.13
N GLN A 99 -12.64 1.58 -20.48
CA GLN A 99 -11.46 1.97 -19.72
C GLN A 99 -11.27 1.08 -18.47
N GLN A 100 -12.33 0.85 -17.70
CA GLN A 100 -12.27 -0.04 -16.53
C GLN A 100 -11.86 -1.47 -16.95
N LEU A 101 -12.39 -1.96 -18.08
CA LEU A 101 -11.99 -3.27 -18.59
C LEU A 101 -10.50 -3.30 -18.97
N ALA A 102 -10.01 -2.28 -19.63
CA ALA A 102 -8.62 -2.20 -20.09
C ALA A 102 -7.62 -2.09 -18.93
N VAL A 103 -8.00 -1.41 -17.82
CA VAL A 103 -7.09 -1.14 -16.69
C VAL A 103 -7.23 -2.18 -15.58
N TRP A 104 -8.46 -2.55 -15.20
CA TRP A 104 -8.68 -3.40 -14.02
C TRP A 104 -8.69 -4.91 -14.35
N GLN A 105 -9.08 -5.30 -15.58
CA GLN A 105 -9.10 -6.73 -15.93
C GLN A 105 -7.69 -7.35 -15.90
N PRO A 106 -6.65 -6.71 -16.45
CA PRO A 106 -5.30 -7.24 -16.36
C PRO A 106 -4.80 -7.49 -14.93
N LEU A 107 -5.24 -6.67 -13.96
CA LEU A 107 -4.88 -6.84 -12.54
C LEU A 107 -5.56 -8.07 -11.91
N ILE A 108 -6.84 -8.29 -12.25
CA ILE A 108 -7.57 -9.50 -11.81
C ILE A 108 -6.97 -10.76 -12.46
N ASP A 109 -6.65 -10.69 -13.76
CA ASP A 109 -6.04 -11.80 -14.50
C ASP A 109 -4.65 -12.11 -13.92
N TRP A 110 -3.83 -11.09 -13.64
CA TRP A 110 -2.53 -11.26 -12.99
C TRP A 110 -2.63 -11.96 -11.64
N LEU A 111 -3.59 -11.56 -10.79
CA LEU A 111 -3.81 -12.22 -9.50
C LEU A 111 -4.21 -13.68 -9.66
N SER A 112 -5.09 -13.96 -10.63
CA SER A 112 -5.55 -15.33 -10.94
C SER A 112 -4.41 -16.20 -11.49
N GLU A 113 -3.60 -15.68 -12.42
CA GLU A 113 -2.53 -16.42 -13.08
C GLU A 113 -1.35 -16.70 -12.15
N ASN A 114 -0.95 -15.71 -11.33
CA ASN A 114 0.24 -15.82 -10.51
C ASN A 114 -0.01 -16.46 -9.13
N PHE A 115 -1.23 -16.36 -8.62
CA PHE A 115 -1.57 -16.85 -7.27
C PHE A 115 -2.73 -17.87 -7.27
N SER A 116 -3.35 -18.16 -8.41
CA SER A 116 -4.56 -19.00 -8.53
C SER A 116 -5.72 -18.47 -7.69
N LEU A 117 -5.88 -17.15 -7.61
CA LEU A 117 -6.88 -16.46 -6.80
C LEU A 117 -7.84 -15.65 -7.68
N PRO A 118 -8.81 -16.29 -8.36
CA PRO A 118 -9.77 -15.58 -9.20
C PRO A 118 -10.70 -14.71 -8.37
N LEU A 119 -10.94 -13.46 -8.81
CA LEU A 119 -11.93 -12.54 -8.27
C LEU A 119 -13.10 -12.38 -9.25
N SER A 120 -14.27 -12.22 -8.70
CA SER A 120 -15.50 -11.95 -9.44
C SER A 120 -15.76 -10.47 -9.55
N ALA A 121 -15.89 -9.94 -10.76
CA ALA A 121 -16.31 -8.56 -11.00
C ALA A 121 -17.83 -8.47 -11.20
N THR A 122 -18.43 -7.31 -10.86
CA THR A 122 -19.86 -7.06 -10.99
C THR A 122 -20.12 -5.65 -11.50
N THR A 123 -21.23 -5.47 -12.21
CA THR A 123 -21.80 -4.17 -12.55
C THR A 123 -23.02 -3.83 -11.66
N SER A 124 -23.33 -4.70 -10.69
CA SER A 124 -24.43 -4.49 -9.76
C SER A 124 -24.01 -3.56 -8.61
N LEU A 125 -24.96 -2.80 -8.09
CA LEU A 125 -24.80 -2.04 -6.85
C LEU A 125 -24.77 -2.94 -5.60
N SER A 126 -25.22 -4.18 -5.73
CA SER A 126 -25.18 -5.15 -4.64
C SER A 126 -23.76 -5.73 -4.52
N PRO A 127 -23.26 -5.96 -3.29
CA PRO A 127 -21.98 -6.60 -3.10
C PRO A 127 -21.91 -7.98 -3.79
N VAL A 128 -20.79 -8.21 -4.49
CA VAL A 128 -20.48 -9.52 -5.06
C VAL A 128 -19.78 -10.39 -4.02
N SER A 129 -20.26 -11.63 -3.85
CA SER A 129 -19.57 -12.59 -2.97
C SER A 129 -18.35 -13.13 -3.68
N GLN A 130 -17.18 -12.95 -3.10
CA GLN A 130 -15.93 -13.51 -3.60
C GLN A 130 -15.79 -14.99 -3.19
N PRO A 131 -15.11 -15.84 -3.98
CA PRO A 131 -14.87 -17.23 -3.62
C PRO A 131 -14.11 -17.34 -2.29
N LEU A 132 -14.56 -18.18 -1.39
CA LEU A 132 -13.96 -18.35 -0.06
C LEU A 132 -12.48 -18.75 -0.13
N ASP A 133 -12.10 -19.56 -1.10
CA ASP A 133 -10.72 -19.99 -1.27
C ASP A 133 -9.83 -18.85 -1.78
N THR A 134 -10.37 -17.95 -2.61
CA THR A 134 -9.68 -16.71 -3.01
C THR A 134 -9.45 -15.81 -1.79
N LEU A 135 -10.47 -15.59 -0.96
CA LEU A 135 -10.32 -14.76 0.25
C LEU A 135 -9.29 -15.35 1.24
N LYS A 136 -9.32 -16.67 1.46
CA LYS A 136 -8.29 -17.35 2.27
C LYS A 136 -6.90 -17.22 1.65
N GLY A 137 -6.81 -17.35 0.32
CA GLY A 137 -5.56 -17.20 -0.40
C GLY A 137 -4.97 -15.79 -0.26
N LEU A 138 -5.79 -14.75 -0.43
CA LEU A 138 -5.39 -13.35 -0.19
C LEU A 138 -4.90 -13.15 1.25
N HIS A 139 -5.64 -13.64 2.23
CA HIS A 139 -5.21 -13.60 3.62
C HIS A 139 -3.85 -14.29 3.82
N ASN A 140 -3.66 -15.48 3.24
CA ASN A 140 -2.39 -16.20 3.34
C ASN A 140 -1.23 -15.46 2.66
N ILE A 141 -1.48 -14.72 1.57
CA ILE A 141 -0.47 -13.86 0.95
C ILE A 141 -0.10 -12.74 1.91
N VAL A 142 -1.08 -12.01 2.43
CA VAL A 142 -0.87 -10.89 3.36
C VAL A 142 -0.11 -11.34 4.62
N MET A 143 -0.41 -12.52 5.16
CA MET A 143 0.27 -13.09 6.33
C MET A 143 1.74 -13.47 6.10
N LYS A 144 2.23 -13.50 4.86
CA LYS A 144 3.65 -13.74 4.56
C LYS A 144 4.51 -12.48 4.65
N TYR A 145 3.88 -11.31 4.64
CA TYR A 145 4.59 -10.04 4.76
C TYR A 145 5.10 -9.84 6.18
N SER A 146 6.31 -9.34 6.32
CA SER A 146 6.87 -8.91 7.60
C SER A 146 6.11 -7.71 8.16
N VAL A 147 6.34 -7.35 9.41
CA VAL A 147 5.70 -6.21 10.08
C VAL A 147 5.90 -4.89 9.29
N PHE A 148 7.10 -4.67 8.77
CA PHE A 148 7.43 -3.48 7.99
C PHE A 148 6.77 -3.52 6.61
N GLU A 149 6.85 -4.63 5.91
CA GLU A 149 6.17 -4.79 4.62
C GLU A 149 4.64 -4.62 4.75
N LEU A 150 4.03 -5.11 5.85
CA LEU A 150 2.61 -4.89 6.13
C LEU A 150 2.27 -3.41 6.31
N ALA A 151 3.18 -2.59 6.86
CA ALA A 151 2.96 -1.15 6.95
C ALA A 151 2.87 -0.51 5.56
N GLY A 152 3.79 -0.85 4.66
CA GLY A 152 3.76 -0.39 3.27
C GLY A 152 2.55 -0.92 2.50
N LEU A 153 2.29 -2.24 2.55
CA LEU A 153 1.15 -2.86 1.88
C LEU A 153 -0.19 -2.29 2.39
N GLY A 154 -0.32 -2.09 3.71
CA GLY A 154 -1.51 -1.50 4.30
C GLY A 154 -1.73 -0.05 3.87
N SER A 155 -0.66 0.75 3.80
CA SER A 155 -0.71 2.12 3.28
C SER A 155 -1.16 2.14 1.83
N ALA A 156 -0.56 1.34 0.96
CA ALA A 156 -0.94 1.23 -0.46
C ALA A 156 -2.39 0.76 -0.63
N THR A 157 -2.83 -0.23 0.18
CA THR A 157 -4.21 -0.76 0.14
C THR A 157 -5.23 0.30 0.53
N MET A 158 -4.97 1.06 1.59
CA MET A 158 -5.85 2.15 2.02
C MET A 158 -5.87 3.31 1.02
N ALA A 159 -4.72 3.67 0.48
CA ALA A 159 -4.59 4.75 -0.50
C ALA A 159 -5.31 4.42 -1.81
N SER A 160 -5.12 3.20 -2.34
CA SER A 160 -5.74 2.75 -3.60
C SER A 160 -7.19 2.30 -3.48
N GLY A 161 -7.66 1.96 -2.27
CA GLY A 161 -8.94 1.28 -2.08
C GLY A 161 -8.98 -0.18 -2.58
N SER A 162 -7.83 -0.77 -2.89
CA SER A 162 -7.70 -2.09 -3.50
C SER A 162 -6.48 -2.85 -2.98
N LEU A 163 -6.73 -4.05 -2.48
CA LEU A 163 -5.64 -4.98 -2.14
C LEU A 163 -4.94 -5.50 -3.41
N VAL A 164 -5.68 -5.67 -4.51
CA VAL A 164 -5.11 -6.14 -5.78
C VAL A 164 -4.12 -5.14 -6.35
N ILE A 165 -4.49 -3.84 -6.40
CA ILE A 165 -3.60 -2.76 -6.84
C ILE A 165 -2.38 -2.67 -5.92
N ALA A 166 -2.59 -2.71 -4.60
CA ALA A 166 -1.50 -2.65 -3.63
C ALA A 166 -0.53 -3.83 -3.76
N LEU A 167 -1.02 -5.06 -3.92
CA LEU A 167 -0.17 -6.23 -4.14
C LEU A 167 0.61 -6.11 -5.45
N ALA A 168 -0.05 -5.68 -6.54
CA ALA A 168 0.61 -5.49 -7.84
C ALA A 168 1.72 -4.42 -7.76
N LEU A 169 1.49 -3.31 -7.05
CA LEU A 169 2.49 -2.27 -6.80
C LEU A 169 3.65 -2.80 -5.94
N CYS A 170 3.34 -3.37 -4.78
CA CYS A 170 4.36 -3.82 -3.82
C CYS A 170 5.21 -5.01 -4.31
N THR A 171 4.73 -5.74 -5.31
CA THR A 171 5.51 -6.81 -5.98
C THR A 171 6.25 -6.33 -7.23
N GLY A 172 6.14 -5.04 -7.58
CA GLY A 172 6.76 -4.48 -8.78
C GLY A 172 6.10 -4.92 -10.10
N HIS A 173 4.89 -5.49 -10.05
CA HIS A 173 4.14 -5.85 -11.26
C HIS A 173 3.65 -4.61 -12.02
N ILE A 174 3.25 -3.56 -11.30
CA ILE A 174 2.92 -2.25 -11.85
C ILE A 174 3.74 -1.17 -11.15
N ASP A 175 3.94 -0.04 -11.84
CA ASP A 175 4.56 1.15 -11.25
C ASP A 175 3.55 2.04 -10.50
N VAL A 176 4.07 3.04 -9.79
CA VAL A 176 3.26 3.99 -9.02
C VAL A 176 2.24 4.73 -9.88
N LYS A 177 2.64 5.13 -11.09
CA LYS A 177 1.76 5.83 -12.02
C LYS A 177 0.57 4.96 -12.41
N THR A 178 0.82 3.72 -12.79
CA THR A 178 -0.22 2.74 -13.15
C THR A 178 -1.14 2.44 -11.95
N ALA A 179 -0.58 2.27 -10.75
CA ALA A 179 -1.35 2.07 -9.53
C ALA A 179 -2.27 3.27 -9.23
N TYR A 180 -1.76 4.49 -9.37
CA TYR A 180 -2.54 5.71 -9.21
C TYR A 180 -3.66 5.81 -10.24
N GLU A 181 -3.36 5.63 -11.54
CA GLU A 181 -4.35 5.67 -12.61
C GLU A 181 -5.44 4.61 -12.43
N ALA A 182 -5.08 3.40 -11.98
CA ALA A 182 -6.04 2.36 -11.65
C ALA A 182 -6.92 2.71 -10.43
N SER A 183 -6.35 3.37 -9.43
CA SER A 183 -7.06 3.74 -8.19
C SER A 183 -8.08 4.87 -8.39
N PHE A 184 -7.80 5.79 -9.30
CA PHE A 184 -8.62 6.98 -9.59
C PHE A 184 -9.27 6.96 -10.97
N LEU A 185 -9.40 5.79 -11.59
CA LEU A 185 -9.90 5.69 -12.97
C LEU A 185 -11.24 6.39 -13.16
N ASP A 186 -12.19 6.16 -12.26
CA ASP A 186 -13.54 6.73 -12.36
C ASP A 186 -13.52 8.25 -12.18
N GLU A 187 -12.75 8.74 -11.20
CA GLU A 187 -12.61 10.16 -10.95
C GLU A 187 -11.84 10.87 -12.07
N ILE A 188 -10.80 10.25 -12.61
CA ILE A 188 -10.06 10.80 -13.77
C ILE A 188 -10.99 10.91 -14.96
N TRP A 189 -11.76 9.85 -15.27
CA TRP A 189 -12.73 9.87 -16.35
C TRP A 189 -13.81 10.94 -16.14
N GLN A 190 -14.29 11.11 -14.90
CA GLN A 190 -15.27 12.17 -14.57
C GLN A 190 -14.68 13.57 -14.75
N ASN A 191 -13.46 13.81 -14.29
CA ASN A 191 -12.78 15.09 -14.40
C ASN A 191 -12.55 15.49 -15.86
N GLU A 192 -12.22 14.55 -16.74
CA GLU A 192 -12.08 14.79 -18.18
C GLU A 192 -13.40 15.26 -18.83
N LYS A 193 -14.56 14.85 -18.30
CA LYS A 193 -15.89 15.18 -18.87
C LYS A 193 -16.51 16.44 -18.29
N TRP A 194 -16.31 16.70 -17.00
CA TRP A 194 -17.04 17.74 -16.26
C TRP A 194 -16.13 18.81 -15.64
N GLY A 195 -14.82 18.69 -15.80
CA GLY A 195 -13.83 19.61 -15.24
C GLY A 195 -13.30 19.19 -13.88
N TYR A 196 -12.25 19.89 -13.45
CA TYR A 196 -11.52 19.58 -12.22
C TYR A 196 -12.09 20.34 -11.03
N ASP A 197 -12.13 19.67 -9.89
CA ASP A 197 -12.38 20.24 -8.58
C ASP A 197 -11.07 20.29 -7.79
N GLU A 198 -10.74 21.43 -7.17
CA GLU A 198 -9.49 21.66 -6.46
C GLU A 198 -9.34 20.72 -5.24
N GLU A 199 -10.44 20.37 -4.59
CA GLU A 199 -10.44 19.41 -3.47
C GLU A 199 -10.10 18.00 -3.95
N ILE A 200 -10.66 17.58 -5.08
CA ILE A 200 -10.37 16.30 -5.73
C ILE A 200 -8.90 16.25 -6.14
N GLU A 201 -8.35 17.31 -6.74
CA GLU A 201 -6.96 17.38 -7.14
C GLU A 201 -6.00 17.23 -5.94
N THR A 202 -6.31 17.89 -4.82
CA THR A 202 -5.52 17.79 -3.60
C THR A 202 -5.53 16.36 -3.05
N ARG A 203 -6.70 15.70 -3.02
CA ARG A 203 -6.82 14.30 -2.61
C ARG A 203 -6.02 13.37 -3.52
N GLN A 204 -6.10 13.57 -4.83
CA GLN A 204 -5.36 12.79 -5.82
C GLN A 204 -3.85 12.91 -5.63
N LYS A 205 -3.32 14.12 -5.39
CA LYS A 205 -1.90 14.35 -5.10
C LYS A 205 -1.44 13.63 -3.82
N ASN A 206 -2.27 13.64 -2.78
CA ASN A 206 -1.95 12.96 -1.53
C ASN A 206 -1.87 11.44 -1.74
N VAL A 207 -2.86 10.86 -2.43
CA VAL A 207 -2.85 9.40 -2.69
C VAL A 207 -1.70 8.99 -3.60
N HIS A 208 -1.37 9.78 -4.63
CA HIS A 208 -0.19 9.51 -5.45
C HIS A 208 1.09 9.46 -4.58
N LYS A 209 1.25 10.44 -3.69
CA LYS A 209 2.36 10.48 -2.74
C LYS A 209 2.36 9.28 -1.78
N ASP A 210 1.19 8.87 -1.27
CA ASP A 210 1.09 7.72 -0.37
C ASP A 210 1.48 6.42 -1.07
N LEU A 211 1.11 6.25 -2.35
CA LEU A 211 1.53 5.10 -3.16
C LEU A 211 3.03 5.11 -3.45
N GLU A 212 3.61 6.29 -3.76
CA GLU A 212 5.07 6.44 -3.93
C GLU A 212 5.82 6.05 -2.67
N VAL A 213 5.38 6.57 -1.53
CA VAL A 213 6.01 6.29 -0.23
C VAL A 213 5.89 4.82 0.14
N ALA A 214 4.72 4.21 -0.06
CA ALA A 214 4.51 2.80 0.25
C ALA A 214 5.40 1.89 -0.61
N SER A 215 5.50 2.17 -1.92
CA SER A 215 6.38 1.44 -2.85
C SER A 215 7.84 1.60 -2.44
N LEU A 216 8.29 2.84 -2.24
CA LEU A 216 9.66 3.14 -1.83
C LEU A 216 10.03 2.47 -0.50
N PHE A 217 9.13 2.51 0.48
CA PHE A 217 9.35 1.92 1.80
C PHE A 217 9.59 0.40 1.72
N ILE A 218 8.79 -0.31 0.94
CA ILE A 218 8.95 -1.76 0.71
C ILE A 218 10.24 -2.04 -0.05
N ASP A 219 10.51 -1.28 -1.12
CA ASP A 219 11.73 -1.45 -1.91
C ASP A 219 12.99 -1.26 -1.08
N LEU A 220 13.03 -0.22 -0.23
CA LEU A 220 14.15 0.04 0.66
C LEU A 220 14.28 -1.03 1.74
N TYR A 221 13.16 -1.55 2.26
CA TYR A 221 13.18 -2.60 3.27
C TYR A 221 13.66 -3.94 2.72
N GLN A 222 13.31 -4.28 1.48
CA GLN A 222 13.70 -5.53 0.82
C GLN A 222 15.13 -5.52 0.27
N LYS A 223 15.75 -4.35 0.10
CA LYS A 223 17.17 -4.22 -0.23
C LYS A 223 18.00 -4.58 1.00
N SER A 224 18.72 -5.70 0.92
CA SER A 224 19.63 -6.20 1.96
C SER A 224 21.08 -6.12 1.50
#